data_22ee5b15c59b6cf29238c1735805dd16
#
_entry.id   22ee5b15c59b6cf29238c1735805dd16
#
_cell.length_a   1.000
_cell.length_b   1.000
_cell.length_c   1.000
_cell.angle_alpha   90.00
_cell.angle_beta   90.00
_cell.angle_gamma   90.00
#
_symmetry.space_group_name_H-M   'P 1'
#
loop_
_entity.id
_entity.type
_entity.pdbx_description
1 polymer ?
#
loop_
_entity_poly.entity_id
_entity_poly.type
_entity_poly.pdbx_seq_one_letter_code
_entity_poly.pdbx_strand_id
1 'polypeptide(L)' 'MKELIEVMAKALVDAPKEVIVTENKGENTSIFELRVARGDVGKVIGKEGRTAESMRIILAAASTKLRRRCVLEIVD' A
#
# COMPACT_ATOMS: atom_id res chain seq x y z
N MET A 1 10.40 0.10 -2.38
CA MET A 1 9.18 0.02 -1.54
C MET A 1 7.91 0.30 -2.34
N LYS A 2 7.91 1.32 -3.15
CA LYS A 2 6.76 1.64 -3.99
C LYS A 2 6.37 0.47 -4.89
N GLU A 3 7.36 -0.16 -5.51
CA GLU A 3 7.13 -1.29 -6.40
C GLU A 3 6.50 -2.48 -5.66
N LEU A 4 6.88 -2.70 -4.41
CA LEU A 4 6.29 -3.77 -3.61
C LEU A 4 4.80 -3.53 -3.40
N ILE A 5 4.42 -2.29 -3.08
CA ILE A 5 3.02 -1.93 -2.90
C ILE A 5 2.25 -2.10 -4.21
N GLU A 6 2.85 -1.69 -5.33
CA GLU A 6 2.23 -1.86 -6.64
C GLU A 6 1.97 -3.32 -6.97
N VAL A 7 2.95 -4.19 -6.73
CA VAL A 7 2.81 -5.61 -7.00
C VAL A 7 1.70 -6.21 -6.15
N MET A 8 1.67 -5.88 -4.86
CA MET A 8 0.63 -6.40 -3.97
C MET A 8 -0.75 -5.94 -4.39
N ALA A 9 -0.91 -4.65 -4.66
CA ALA A 9 -2.20 -4.09 -5.04
C ALA A 9 -2.69 -4.67 -6.36
N LYS A 10 -1.81 -4.74 -7.36
CA LYS A 10 -2.18 -5.25 -8.68
C LYS A 10 -2.61 -6.72 -8.63
N ALA A 11 -2.05 -7.49 -7.69
CA ALA A 11 -2.44 -8.89 -7.53
C ALA A 11 -3.83 -9.04 -6.92
N LEU A 12 -4.34 -8.02 -6.24
CA LEU A 12 -5.60 -8.10 -5.50
C LEU A 12 -6.78 -7.52 -6.25
N VAL A 13 -6.56 -6.58 -7.16
CA VAL A 13 -7.63 -5.81 -7.78
C VAL A 13 -8.04 -6.38 -9.13
N ASP A 14 -9.24 -6.00 -9.57
CA ASP A 14 -9.74 -6.38 -10.89
C ASP A 14 -9.25 -5.43 -11.99
N ALA A 15 -8.93 -4.19 -11.62
CA ALA A 15 -8.47 -3.17 -12.56
C ALA A 15 -7.03 -2.75 -12.24
N PRO A 16 -6.04 -3.62 -12.51
CA PRO A 16 -4.65 -3.31 -12.15
C PRO A 16 -4.09 -2.07 -12.83
N LYS A 17 -4.63 -1.69 -13.98
CA LYS A 17 -4.18 -0.49 -14.68
C LYS A 17 -4.53 0.80 -13.94
N GLU A 18 -5.46 0.73 -12.99
CA GLU A 18 -5.85 1.90 -12.21
C GLU A 18 -5.12 2.01 -10.87
N VAL A 19 -4.20 1.10 -10.59
CA VAL A 19 -3.40 1.17 -9.38
C VAL A 19 -2.39 2.31 -9.52
N ILE A 20 -2.43 3.25 -8.57
CA ILE A 20 -1.48 4.35 -8.51
C ILE A 20 -0.92 4.41 -7.09
N VAL A 21 0.39 4.38 -6.97
CA VAL A 21 1.07 4.52 -5.69
C VAL A 21 1.89 5.81 -5.72
N THR A 22 1.65 6.67 -4.76
CA THR A 22 2.38 7.94 -4.63
C THR A 22 3.15 7.92 -3.33
N GLU A 23 4.40 8.33 -3.37
CA GLU A 23 5.23 8.41 -2.17
C GLU A 23 5.47 9.87 -1.80
N ASN A 24 5.15 10.22 -0.55
CA ASN A 24 5.49 11.50 0.03
C ASN A 24 6.64 11.28 1.00
N LYS A 25 7.81 11.75 0.64
CA LYS A 25 9.04 11.48 1.37
C LYS A 25 9.34 12.60 2.35
N GLY A 26 9.40 12.25 3.63
CA GLY A 26 9.90 13.14 4.67
C GLY A 26 11.34 12.77 5.02
N GLU A 27 11.83 13.32 6.12
CA GLU A 27 13.21 13.11 6.53
C GLU A 27 13.50 11.66 6.89
N ASN A 28 12.67 11.07 7.76
CA ASN A 28 12.84 9.68 8.19
C ASN A 28 11.57 8.85 7.94
N THR A 29 10.61 9.40 7.24
CA THR A 29 9.31 8.76 7.02
C THR A 29 8.92 8.87 5.56
N SER A 30 8.38 7.80 5.02
CA SER A 30 7.75 7.80 3.70
C SER A 30 6.29 7.44 3.88
N ILE A 31 5.39 8.24 3.32
CA ILE A 31 3.97 7.97 3.34
C ILE A 31 3.58 7.56 1.92
N PHE A 32 3.07 6.35 1.79
CA PHE A 32 2.65 5.81 0.51
C PHE A 32 1.14 5.89 0.43
N GLU A 33 0.64 6.56 -0.59
CA GLU A 33 -0.80 6.61 -0.86
C GLU A 33 -1.10 5.63 -1.97
N LEU A 34 -1.98 4.69 -1.68
CA LEU A 34 -2.43 3.70 -2.66
C LEU A 34 -3.82 4.08 -3.14
N ARG A 35 -3.95 4.25 -4.44
CA ARG A 35 -5.23 4.52 -5.07
C ARG A 35 -5.53 3.40 -6.06
N VAL A 36 -6.75 2.90 -6.01
CA VAL A 36 -7.23 1.86 -6.92
C VAL A 36 -8.58 2.27 -7.48
N ALA A 37 -9.08 1.51 -8.44
CA ALA A 37 -10.43 1.74 -8.94
C ALA A 37 -11.43 1.70 -7.79
N ARG A 38 -12.46 2.54 -7.85
CA ARG A 38 -13.44 2.65 -6.77
C ARG A 38 -14.02 1.31 -6.37
N GLY A 39 -14.35 0.47 -7.33
CA GLY A 39 -14.92 -0.86 -7.08
C GLY A 39 -13.93 -1.84 -6.45
N ASP A 40 -12.64 -1.51 -6.42
CA ASP A 40 -11.61 -2.39 -5.91
C ASP A 40 -11.11 -2.02 -4.51
N VAL A 41 -11.58 -0.90 -3.95
CA VAL A 41 -11.11 -0.45 -2.63
C VAL A 41 -11.33 -1.54 -1.57
N GLY A 42 -12.48 -2.20 -1.59
CA GLY A 42 -12.77 -3.28 -0.66
C GLY A 42 -11.82 -4.46 -0.78
N LYS A 43 -11.24 -4.66 -1.97
CA LYS A 43 -10.31 -5.77 -2.20
C LYS A 43 -8.95 -5.53 -1.57
N VAL A 44 -8.52 -4.28 -1.49
CA VAL A 44 -7.24 -3.96 -0.85
C VAL A 44 -7.38 -3.75 0.65
N ILE A 45 -8.57 -3.41 1.12
CA ILE A 45 -8.85 -3.33 2.56
C ILE A 45 -9.05 -4.73 3.12
N GLY A 46 -9.85 -5.54 2.44
CA GLY A 46 -10.15 -6.90 2.84
C GLY A 46 -11.18 -6.97 3.95
N LYS A 47 -11.61 -8.20 4.25
CA LYS A 47 -12.60 -8.44 5.28
C LYS A 47 -12.05 -8.01 6.65
N GLU A 48 -12.77 -7.13 7.31
CA GLU A 48 -12.37 -6.59 8.62
C GLU A 48 -11.00 -5.91 8.59
N GLY A 49 -10.61 -5.38 7.42
CA GLY A 49 -9.35 -4.68 7.26
C GLY A 49 -8.12 -5.57 7.24
N ARG A 50 -8.29 -6.88 7.14
CA ARG A 50 -7.17 -7.83 7.28
C ARG A 50 -6.14 -7.75 6.17
N THR A 51 -6.59 -7.50 4.93
CA THR A 51 -5.65 -7.38 3.81
C THR A 51 -4.77 -6.16 3.96
N ALA A 52 -5.37 -5.01 4.27
CA ALA A 52 -4.61 -3.78 4.47
C ALA A 52 -3.65 -3.92 5.65
N GLU A 53 -4.10 -4.57 6.72
CA GLU A 53 -3.23 -4.82 7.88
C GLU A 53 -2.05 -5.71 7.52
N SER A 54 -2.28 -6.76 6.74
CA SER A 54 -1.20 -7.64 6.28
C SER A 54 -0.18 -6.88 5.44
N MET A 55 -0.65 -6.00 4.56
CA MET A 55 0.26 -5.17 3.78
C MET A 55 1.08 -4.25 4.68
N ARG A 56 0.47 -3.69 5.71
CA ARG A 56 1.18 -2.82 6.66
C ARG A 56 2.23 -3.60 7.46
N ILE A 57 1.95 -4.85 7.80
CA ILE A 57 2.92 -5.70 8.49
C ILE A 57 4.14 -5.96 7.61
N ILE A 58 3.91 -6.27 6.34
CA ILE A 58 5.00 -6.48 5.39
C ILE A 58 5.83 -5.20 5.24
N LEU A 59 5.17 -4.06 5.14
CA LEU A 59 5.87 -2.78 5.00
C LEU A 59 6.66 -2.43 6.26
N ALA A 60 6.13 -2.77 7.44
CA ALA A 60 6.85 -2.53 8.68
C ALA A 60 8.14 -3.34 8.74
N ALA A 61 8.09 -4.59 8.30
CA ALA A 61 9.29 -5.43 8.25
C ALA A 61 10.31 -4.85 7.27
N ALA A 62 9.86 -4.41 6.10
CA ALA A 62 10.75 -3.83 5.10
C ALA A 62 11.33 -2.49 5.56
N SER A 63 10.56 -1.69 6.30
CA SER A 63 11.01 -0.40 6.78
C SER A 63 12.12 -0.52 7.79
N THR A 64 12.13 -1.59 8.59
CA THR A 64 13.22 -1.87 9.52
C THR A 64 14.53 -2.02 8.76
N LYS A 65 14.50 -2.76 7.66
CA LYS A 65 15.69 -2.98 6.83
C LYS A 65 16.16 -1.68 6.18
N LEU A 66 15.23 -0.82 5.77
CA LEU A 66 15.53 0.45 5.11
C LEU A 66 15.85 1.56 6.11
N ARG A 67 15.63 1.32 7.40
CA ARG A 67 15.82 2.32 8.45
C ARG A 67 14.99 3.58 8.22
N ARG A 68 13.78 3.40 7.68
CA ARG A 68 12.82 4.46 7.45
C ARG A 68 11.46 3.96 7.90
N ARG A 69 10.67 4.85 8.48
CA ARG A 69 9.29 4.53 8.78
C ARG A 69 8.47 4.64 7.49
N CYS A 70 7.76 3.58 7.16
CA CYS A 70 6.91 3.54 5.98
C CYS A 70 5.45 3.40 6.41
N VAL A 71 4.61 4.29 5.94
CA VAL A 71 3.19 4.32 6.27
C VAL A 71 2.40 4.12 4.99
N LEU A 72 1.38 3.28 5.05
CA LEU A 72 0.49 3.03 3.91
C LEU A 72 -0.88 3.64 4.18
N GLU A 73 -1.32 4.49 3.27
CA GLU A 73 -2.68 5.04 3.28
C GLU A 73 -3.40 4.58 2.03
N ILE A 74 -4.60 4.04 2.23
CA ILE A 74 -5.46 3.64 1.12
C ILE A 74 -6.48 4.75 0.94
N VAL A 75 -6.49 5.37 -0.25
CA VAL A 75 -7.39 6.49 -0.52
C VAL A 75 -8.53 6.04 -1.42
N ASP A 76 -9.70 6.61 -1.18
CA ASP A 76 -10.91 6.31 -1.97
C ASP A 76 -10.94 7.07 -3.28
#